data_93212e5516d6056c0403b9d62e54c39c
#
_entry.id   93212e5516d6056c0403b9d62e54c39c
#
_cell.length_a   1.000
_cell.length_b   1.000
_cell.length_c   1.000
_cell.angle_alpha   90.00
_cell.angle_beta   90.00
_cell.angle_gamma   90.00
#
_symmetry.space_group_name_H-M   'P 1'
#
loop_
_entity.id
_entity.type
_entity.pdbx_description
1 polymer ?
#
loop_
_entity_poly.entity_id
_entity_poly.type
_entity_poly.pdbx_seq_one_letter_code
_entity_poly.pdbx_strand_id
1 'polypeptide(L)'
;LAAEGLTGAGIFCDGQMHNPPRLVLAYVQSAAAAGAVCANYVEAVGLLQRDGRVRGIVARDTLEGDRFEIRGRIVLNAAGPYAEHILSQGLGRALDPPTPFSRDAYFIVRRPLVAGDHALTLPSLSSDSDAKLSRGTRHLFLVPWRGATLVGVWHKVHRGHPDRYGIEEAELAAWIDEINRAYRGIGLTLADVALASAGLVPFGESDPDARGLKFAHRSRLVDHRAERGLDGLLTLIGVRYTTGPVEAVEAVDLVATRLGR
;
A
#
# COMPACT_ATOMS: atom_id res chain seq x y z
N LEU A 1 8.32 12.42 27.40
CA LEU A 1 7.48 13.43 26.76
C LEU A 1 8.00 14.81 27.09
N ALA A 2 8.11 15.70 26.10
CA ALA A 2 8.25 17.13 26.37
C ALA A 2 6.90 17.59 26.98
N ALA A 3 6.89 17.89 28.27
CA ALA A 3 5.67 18.31 28.96
C ALA A 3 5.29 19.75 28.61
N GLU A 4 6.21 20.52 28.05
CA GLU A 4 6.02 21.93 27.72
C GLU A 4 5.01 22.06 26.55
N GLY A 5 3.92 22.77 26.81
CA GLY A 5 2.83 22.98 25.86
C GLY A 5 1.77 21.87 25.78
N LEU A 6 1.90 20.78 26.54
CA LEU A 6 0.84 19.78 26.65
C LEU A 6 -0.28 20.31 27.57
N THR A 7 -1.48 20.44 27.01
CA THR A 7 -2.69 20.88 27.73
C THR A 7 -3.63 19.74 28.09
N GLY A 8 -3.43 18.56 27.46
CA GLY A 8 -4.24 17.37 27.66
C GLY A 8 -3.92 16.27 26.67
N ALA A 9 -4.61 15.15 26.80
CA ALA A 9 -4.54 14.02 25.90
C ALA A 9 -5.93 13.44 25.65
N GLY A 10 -6.17 12.92 24.44
CA GLY A 10 -7.36 12.15 24.11
C GLY A 10 -7.01 10.66 24.03
N ILE A 11 -7.92 9.80 24.48
CA ILE A 11 -7.84 8.35 24.33
C ILE A 11 -8.92 7.94 23.36
N PHE A 12 -8.55 7.16 22.34
CA PHE A 12 -9.49 6.55 21.39
C PHE A 12 -9.04 5.13 21.09
N CYS A 13 -9.98 4.32 20.58
CA CYS A 13 -9.70 2.95 20.16
C CYS A 13 -9.61 2.89 18.65
N ASP A 14 -8.62 2.14 18.14
CA ASP A 14 -8.48 1.82 16.73
C ASP A 14 -8.01 0.38 16.56
N GLY A 15 -8.15 -0.16 15.34
CA GLY A 15 -7.76 -1.53 15.01
C GLY A 15 -6.38 -1.58 14.36
N GLN A 16 -5.45 -2.28 15.01
CA GLN A 16 -4.14 -2.55 14.42
C GLN A 16 -4.14 -3.91 13.72
N MET A 17 -3.75 -3.94 12.45
CA MET A 17 -3.45 -5.17 11.74
C MET A 17 -2.16 -5.78 12.28
N HIS A 18 -2.28 -6.84 13.10
CA HIS A 18 -1.14 -7.43 13.80
C HIS A 18 -0.10 -8.07 12.87
N ASN A 19 -0.54 -8.68 11.78
CA ASN A 19 0.34 -9.38 10.82
C ASN A 19 -0.29 -9.41 9.42
N PRO A 20 -0.14 -8.35 8.61
CA PRO A 20 -0.69 -8.30 7.26
C PRO A 20 -0.25 -9.47 6.36
N PRO A 21 1.04 -9.88 6.30
CA PRO A 21 1.44 -11.02 5.47
C PRO A 21 0.76 -12.33 5.85
N ARG A 22 0.51 -12.57 7.14
CA ARG A 22 -0.20 -13.77 7.59
C ARG A 22 -1.68 -13.75 7.19
N LEU A 23 -2.32 -12.56 7.21
CA LEU A 23 -3.68 -12.42 6.72
C LEU A 23 -3.76 -12.75 5.23
N VAL A 24 -2.85 -12.21 4.42
CA VAL A 24 -2.79 -12.51 2.98
C VAL A 24 -2.59 -14.01 2.75
N LEU A 25 -1.66 -14.64 3.48
CA LEU A 25 -1.45 -16.08 3.40
C LEU A 25 -2.72 -16.88 3.74
N ALA A 26 -3.47 -16.47 4.75
CA ALA A 26 -4.73 -17.12 5.12
C ALA A 26 -5.78 -17.02 3.99
N TYR A 27 -5.87 -15.89 3.29
CA TYR A 27 -6.72 -15.75 2.10
C TYR A 27 -6.27 -16.68 0.96
N VAL A 28 -4.97 -16.74 0.68
CA VAL A 28 -4.44 -17.63 -0.35
C VAL A 28 -4.75 -19.10 -0.03
N GLN A 29 -4.54 -19.52 1.22
CA GLN A 29 -4.87 -20.88 1.67
C GLN A 29 -6.37 -21.17 1.57
N SER A 30 -7.23 -20.24 1.96
CA SER A 30 -8.68 -20.38 1.85
C SER A 30 -9.13 -20.46 0.39
N ALA A 31 -8.56 -19.65 -0.48
CA ALA A 31 -8.84 -19.68 -1.91
C ALA A 31 -8.43 -21.03 -2.52
N ALA A 32 -7.23 -21.53 -2.20
CA ALA A 32 -6.76 -22.83 -2.65
C ALA A 32 -7.65 -23.98 -2.15
N ALA A 33 -8.08 -23.94 -0.89
CA ALA A 33 -9.03 -24.91 -0.33
C ALA A 33 -10.40 -24.87 -1.02
N ALA A 34 -10.80 -23.72 -1.54
CA ALA A 34 -12.02 -23.54 -2.34
C ALA A 34 -11.82 -23.90 -3.83
N GLY A 35 -10.67 -24.41 -4.23
CA GLY A 35 -10.37 -24.86 -5.60
C GLY A 35 -9.73 -23.82 -6.50
N ALA A 36 -9.31 -22.68 -5.99
CA ALA A 36 -8.51 -21.72 -6.77
C ALA A 36 -7.09 -22.23 -6.98
N VAL A 37 -6.55 -22.01 -8.19
CA VAL A 37 -5.14 -22.26 -8.47
C VAL A 37 -4.36 -21.00 -8.08
N CYS A 38 -3.54 -21.09 -7.05
CA CYS A 38 -2.70 -20.02 -6.56
C CYS A 38 -1.23 -20.35 -6.92
N ALA A 39 -0.57 -19.47 -7.65
CA ALA A 39 0.81 -19.64 -8.08
C ALA A 39 1.63 -18.40 -7.73
N ASN A 40 2.70 -18.59 -6.97
CA ASN A 40 3.78 -17.61 -6.82
C ASN A 40 4.83 -17.82 -7.92
N TYR A 41 5.76 -16.88 -8.07
CA TYR A 41 6.78 -16.88 -9.13
C TYR A 41 6.21 -16.87 -10.55
N VAL A 42 4.94 -16.56 -10.71
CA VAL A 42 4.27 -16.39 -12.01
C VAL A 42 3.88 -14.92 -12.16
N GLU A 43 4.60 -14.22 -13.03
CA GLU A 43 4.40 -12.79 -13.26
C GLU A 43 3.53 -12.55 -14.50
N ALA A 44 2.52 -11.70 -14.39
CA ALA A 44 1.77 -11.23 -15.55
C ALA A 44 2.60 -10.18 -16.29
N VAL A 45 3.03 -10.50 -17.51
CA VAL A 45 3.88 -9.64 -18.35
C VAL A 45 3.15 -9.08 -19.57
N GLY A 46 1.86 -9.34 -19.72
CA GLY A 46 1.04 -8.81 -20.81
C GLY A 46 -0.40 -9.30 -20.75
N LEU A 47 -1.24 -8.73 -21.61
CA LEU A 47 -2.63 -9.15 -21.79
C LEU A 47 -2.78 -9.92 -23.11
N LEU A 48 -3.55 -11.00 -23.09
CA LEU A 48 -4.01 -11.67 -24.30
C LEU A 48 -5.25 -10.94 -24.81
N GLN A 49 -5.07 -10.12 -25.83
CA GLN A 49 -6.13 -9.28 -26.37
C GLN A 49 -6.43 -9.66 -27.84
N ARG A 50 -7.72 -9.72 -28.17
CA ARG A 50 -8.21 -9.88 -29.53
C ARG A 50 -9.54 -9.18 -29.69
N ASP A 51 -9.72 -8.41 -30.75
CA ASP A 51 -10.97 -7.74 -31.15
C ASP A 51 -11.58 -6.89 -30.01
N GLY A 52 -10.75 -6.08 -29.32
CA GLY A 52 -11.19 -5.22 -28.20
C GLY A 52 -11.53 -5.99 -26.91
N ARG A 53 -11.20 -7.28 -26.84
CA ARG A 53 -11.49 -8.12 -25.67
C ARG A 53 -10.22 -8.76 -25.10
N VAL A 54 -10.06 -8.66 -23.78
CA VAL A 54 -9.05 -9.41 -23.02
C VAL A 54 -9.56 -10.83 -22.78
N ARG A 55 -8.72 -11.82 -23.07
CA ARG A 55 -9.04 -13.25 -22.98
C ARG A 55 -8.07 -14.02 -22.10
N GLY A 56 -7.24 -13.29 -21.33
CA GLY A 56 -6.23 -13.88 -20.48
C GLY A 56 -5.00 -12.98 -20.33
N ILE A 57 -3.93 -13.58 -19.87
CA ILE A 57 -2.65 -12.92 -19.66
C ILE A 57 -1.51 -13.73 -20.33
N VAL A 58 -0.45 -13.03 -20.70
CA VAL A 58 0.86 -13.63 -20.90
C VAL A 58 1.55 -13.67 -19.55
N ALA A 59 1.90 -14.85 -19.10
CA ALA A 59 2.61 -15.07 -17.83
C ALA A 59 4.08 -15.42 -18.11
N ARG A 60 4.92 -15.11 -17.15
CA ARG A 60 6.33 -15.50 -17.12
C ARG A 60 6.63 -16.26 -15.83
N ASP A 61 7.23 -17.43 -15.93
CA ASP A 61 7.89 -18.07 -14.82
C ASP A 61 9.13 -17.25 -14.44
N THR A 62 9.20 -16.74 -13.24
CA THR A 62 10.32 -15.91 -12.79
C THR A 62 11.53 -16.71 -12.32
N LEU A 63 11.41 -18.03 -12.21
CA LEU A 63 12.50 -18.96 -11.85
C LEU A 63 13.24 -19.45 -13.11
N GLU A 64 12.49 -19.86 -14.12
CA GLU A 64 13.04 -20.45 -15.35
C GLU A 64 13.06 -19.47 -16.53
N GLY A 65 12.24 -18.43 -16.47
CA GLY A 65 12.15 -17.39 -17.50
C GLY A 65 11.16 -17.65 -18.61
N ASP A 66 10.55 -18.83 -18.65
CA ASP A 66 9.63 -19.25 -19.69
C ASP A 66 8.34 -18.43 -19.70
N ARG A 67 7.82 -18.17 -20.90
CA ARG A 67 6.54 -17.48 -21.09
C ARG A 67 5.47 -18.45 -21.54
N PHE A 68 4.27 -18.28 -21.00
CA PHE A 68 3.10 -19.08 -21.33
C PHE A 68 1.81 -18.27 -21.25
N GLU A 69 0.74 -18.78 -21.83
CA GLU A 69 -0.56 -18.13 -21.80
C GLU A 69 -1.45 -18.71 -20.71
N ILE A 70 -2.11 -17.83 -19.94
CA ILE A 70 -3.20 -18.21 -19.04
C ILE A 70 -4.48 -17.58 -19.59
N ARG A 71 -5.40 -18.42 -20.05
CA ARG A 71 -6.66 -17.97 -20.65
C ARG A 71 -7.78 -17.89 -19.62
N GLY A 72 -8.61 -16.85 -19.72
CA GLY A 72 -9.74 -16.61 -18.85
C GLY A 72 -10.83 -15.82 -19.56
N ARG A 73 -12.07 -15.98 -19.09
CA ARG A 73 -13.21 -15.20 -19.60
C ARG A 73 -13.17 -13.75 -19.16
N ILE A 74 -12.61 -13.51 -17.97
CA ILE A 74 -12.36 -12.18 -17.37
C ILE A 74 -11.00 -12.22 -16.68
N VAL A 75 -10.27 -11.14 -16.77
CA VAL A 75 -9.06 -10.86 -16.01
C VAL A 75 -9.37 -9.78 -14.99
N LEU A 76 -9.17 -10.08 -13.71
CA LEU A 76 -9.20 -9.12 -12.62
C LEU A 76 -7.78 -8.74 -12.25
N ASN A 77 -7.37 -7.54 -12.62
CA ASN A 77 -6.07 -6.97 -12.27
C ASN A 77 -6.14 -6.36 -10.87
N ALA A 78 -5.59 -7.06 -9.88
CA ALA A 78 -5.48 -6.61 -8.49
C ALA A 78 -4.01 -6.45 -8.07
N ALA A 79 -3.13 -6.06 -9.01
CA ALA A 79 -1.69 -6.00 -8.84
C ALA A 79 -1.19 -4.78 -8.03
N GLY A 80 -2.07 -4.08 -7.31
CA GLY A 80 -1.71 -2.95 -6.46
C GLY A 80 -0.95 -1.86 -7.23
N PRO A 81 0.25 -1.45 -6.80
CA PRO A 81 1.04 -0.42 -7.48
C PRO A 81 1.44 -0.76 -8.91
N TYR A 82 1.43 -2.05 -9.29
CA TYR A 82 1.75 -2.52 -10.64
C TYR A 82 0.55 -2.55 -11.58
N ALA A 83 -0.66 -2.26 -11.10
CA ALA A 83 -1.88 -2.40 -11.90
C ALA A 83 -1.84 -1.57 -13.19
N GLU A 84 -1.31 -0.35 -13.14
CA GLU A 84 -1.15 0.51 -14.32
C GLU A 84 -0.06 0.01 -15.27
N HIS A 85 1.00 -0.60 -14.74
CA HIS A 85 2.05 -1.19 -15.55
C HIS A 85 1.51 -2.32 -16.42
N ILE A 86 0.75 -3.25 -15.83
CA ILE A 86 0.09 -4.34 -16.56
C ILE A 86 -0.88 -3.79 -17.61
N LEU A 87 -1.65 -2.76 -17.26
CA LEU A 87 -2.57 -2.12 -18.20
C LEU A 87 -1.83 -1.45 -19.36
N SER A 88 -0.73 -0.73 -19.09
CA SER A 88 0.10 -0.07 -20.10
C SER A 88 0.71 -1.07 -21.07
N GLN A 89 1.23 -2.18 -20.56
CA GLN A 89 1.76 -3.27 -21.40
C GLN A 89 0.66 -3.87 -22.30
N GLY A 90 -0.53 -4.10 -21.72
CA GLY A 90 -1.66 -4.64 -22.49
C GLY A 90 -2.19 -3.70 -23.55
N LEU A 91 -2.12 -2.39 -23.32
CA LEU A 91 -2.55 -1.36 -24.28
C LEU A 91 -1.45 -1.02 -25.32
N GLY A 92 -0.22 -1.49 -25.12
CA GLY A 92 0.93 -1.14 -25.96
C GLY A 92 1.32 0.34 -25.89
N ARG A 93 0.90 1.04 -24.84
CA ARG A 93 1.22 2.46 -24.61
C ARG A 93 1.29 2.77 -23.12
N ALA A 94 2.17 3.70 -22.74
CA ALA A 94 2.20 4.22 -21.38
C ALA A 94 0.90 4.96 -21.04
N LEU A 95 0.51 4.90 -19.78
CA LEU A 95 -0.48 5.80 -19.21
C LEU A 95 0.23 7.12 -18.87
N ASP A 96 -0.31 8.23 -19.34
CA ASP A 96 0.29 9.54 -19.15
C ASP A 96 -0.78 10.53 -18.62
N PRO A 97 -0.53 11.21 -17.51
CA PRO A 97 0.56 10.96 -16.56
C PRO A 97 0.35 9.65 -15.76
N PRO A 98 1.45 9.01 -15.29
CA PRO A 98 1.32 7.88 -14.39
C PRO A 98 0.75 8.33 -13.05
N THR A 99 -0.08 7.50 -12.44
CA THR A 99 -0.65 7.80 -11.11
C THR A 99 0.46 7.86 -10.06
N PRO A 100 0.59 8.98 -9.34
CA PRO A 100 1.57 9.07 -8.27
C PRO A 100 1.11 8.28 -7.05
N PHE A 101 2.09 7.81 -6.26
CA PHE A 101 1.88 7.12 -5.00
C PHE A 101 2.43 7.94 -3.83
N SER A 102 1.87 7.72 -2.65
CA SER A 102 2.58 8.01 -1.42
C SER A 102 3.48 6.81 -1.07
N ARG A 103 4.76 7.05 -0.90
CA ARG A 103 5.65 6.08 -0.25
C ARG A 103 5.52 6.26 1.26
N ASP A 104 4.82 5.35 1.89
CA ASP A 104 4.60 5.33 3.32
C ASP A 104 5.65 4.43 3.97
N ALA A 105 6.37 4.96 4.95
CA ALA A 105 7.49 4.28 5.56
C ALA A 105 7.42 4.31 7.10
N TYR A 106 7.93 3.24 7.70
CA TYR A 106 8.06 3.09 9.14
C TYR A 106 9.33 2.29 9.47
N PHE A 107 9.74 2.31 10.72
CA PHE A 107 10.77 1.41 11.23
C PHE A 107 10.36 0.74 12.54
N ILE A 108 11.04 -0.34 12.89
CA ILE A 108 10.80 -1.12 14.10
C ILE A 108 12.04 -1.04 14.99
N VAL A 109 11.80 -0.75 16.27
CA VAL A 109 12.82 -0.75 17.32
C VAL A 109 12.67 -2.00 18.17
N ARG A 110 13.79 -2.68 18.49
CA ARG A 110 13.81 -3.99 19.18
C ARG A 110 13.35 -3.95 20.64
N ARG A 111 13.03 -2.80 21.19
CA ARG A 111 12.61 -2.64 22.58
C ARG A 111 11.26 -1.94 22.67
N PRO A 112 10.49 -2.17 23.74
CA PRO A 112 9.32 -1.37 24.01
C PRO A 112 9.73 0.07 24.34
N LEU A 113 9.15 1.05 23.65
CA LEU A 113 9.38 2.47 23.88
C LEU A 113 8.26 3.11 24.70
N VAL A 114 7.11 2.45 24.77
CA VAL A 114 5.93 2.89 25.50
C VAL A 114 5.55 1.81 26.52
N ALA A 115 5.17 2.23 27.71
CA ALA A 115 4.71 1.31 28.75
C ALA A 115 3.28 0.83 28.45
N GLY A 116 3.02 -0.47 28.67
CA GLY A 116 1.70 -1.07 28.45
C GLY A 116 1.40 -1.31 26.98
N ASP A 117 0.11 -1.50 26.68
CA ASP A 117 -0.39 -1.90 25.36
C ASP A 117 -0.99 -0.73 24.55
N HIS A 118 -0.83 0.51 25.03
CA HIS A 118 -1.35 1.68 24.36
C HIS A 118 -0.35 2.21 23.34
N ALA A 119 -0.83 2.49 22.13
CA ALA A 119 -0.07 3.30 21.20
C ALA A 119 -0.03 4.76 21.65
N LEU A 120 1.06 5.43 21.38
CA LEU A 120 1.23 6.85 21.68
C LEU A 120 1.43 7.62 20.39
N THR A 121 0.75 8.75 20.25
CA THR A 121 0.96 9.65 19.12
C THR A 121 1.19 11.08 19.60
N LEU A 122 2.17 11.74 19.01
CA LEU A 122 2.45 13.15 19.19
C LEU A 122 2.57 13.85 17.84
N PRO A 123 2.21 15.14 17.76
CA PRO A 123 2.57 15.94 16.60
C PRO A 123 4.10 16.08 16.54
N SER A 124 4.64 16.02 15.32
CA SER A 124 6.03 16.36 15.08
C SER A 124 6.29 17.82 15.41
N LEU A 125 7.45 18.10 16.00
CA LEU A 125 7.91 19.48 16.27
C LEU A 125 8.59 20.11 15.04
N SER A 126 8.88 19.31 14.00
CA SER A 126 9.42 19.80 12.73
C SER A 126 8.30 20.15 11.77
N SER A 127 8.41 21.32 11.10
CA SER A 127 7.59 21.57 9.93
C SER A 127 8.13 20.70 8.79
N ASP A 128 7.26 19.90 8.20
CA ASP A 128 7.60 19.06 7.07
C ASP A 128 6.95 19.65 5.82
N SER A 129 7.77 20.09 4.87
CA SER A 129 7.29 20.58 3.57
C SER A 129 6.53 19.50 2.79
N ASP A 130 6.84 18.23 3.08
CA ASP A 130 6.21 17.07 2.47
C ASP A 130 5.05 16.51 3.33
N ALA A 131 4.81 17.05 4.54
CA ALA A 131 3.67 16.69 5.39
C ALA A 131 2.37 17.21 4.81
N LYS A 132 1.88 16.52 3.81
CA LYS A 132 0.71 16.92 3.03
C LYS A 132 -0.63 16.57 3.70
N LEU A 133 -0.63 15.89 4.84
CA LEU A 133 -1.83 15.34 5.46
C LEU A 133 -2.44 16.18 6.58
N SER A 134 -1.72 17.06 7.22
CA SER A 134 -2.28 17.92 8.25
C SER A 134 -1.48 19.19 8.46
N ARG A 135 -1.92 20.28 7.84
CA ARG A 135 -1.55 21.66 8.21
C ARG A 135 -0.07 21.91 8.57
N GLY A 136 0.85 21.14 7.96
CA GLY A 136 2.30 21.31 8.13
C GLY A 136 2.93 20.54 9.29
N THR A 137 2.18 19.74 10.05
CA THR A 137 2.73 18.84 11.08
C THR A 137 2.25 17.43 10.86
N ARG A 138 3.17 16.44 10.97
CA ARG A 138 2.81 15.03 10.96
C ARG A 138 2.56 14.53 12.37
N HIS A 139 1.78 13.47 12.50
CA HIS A 139 1.65 12.73 13.73
C HIS A 139 2.62 11.56 13.74
N LEU A 140 3.46 11.47 14.76
CA LEU A 140 4.41 10.40 14.97
C LEU A 140 3.81 9.37 15.94
N PHE A 141 3.77 8.12 15.52
CA PHE A 141 3.20 7.03 16.28
C PHE A 141 4.30 6.14 16.84
N LEU A 142 4.17 5.77 18.12
CA LEU A 142 4.89 4.68 18.76
C LEU A 142 3.87 3.59 19.08
N VAL A 143 3.93 2.48 18.37
CA VAL A 143 2.92 1.42 18.47
C VAL A 143 3.58 0.16 19.03
N PRO A 144 3.16 -0.35 20.21
CA PRO A 144 3.63 -1.63 20.72
C PRO A 144 3.33 -2.76 19.74
N TRP A 145 4.33 -3.57 19.42
CA TRP A 145 4.19 -4.68 18.48
C TRP A 145 5.15 -5.81 18.78
N ARG A 146 4.66 -6.96 19.28
CA ARG A 146 5.44 -8.19 19.52
C ARG A 146 6.69 -7.98 20.40
N GLY A 147 6.58 -7.23 21.46
CA GLY A 147 7.73 -6.91 22.34
C GLY A 147 8.70 -5.87 21.78
N ALA A 148 8.42 -5.34 20.61
CA ALA A 148 9.12 -4.25 19.94
C ALA A 148 8.22 -3.02 19.83
N THR A 149 8.69 -1.96 19.19
CA THR A 149 7.89 -0.78 18.90
C THR A 149 7.97 -0.45 17.40
N LEU A 150 6.82 -0.33 16.76
CA LEU A 150 6.69 0.22 15.42
C LEU A 150 6.62 1.74 15.52
N VAL A 151 7.44 2.43 14.74
CA VAL A 151 7.59 3.88 14.73
C VAL A 151 7.30 4.42 13.34
N GLY A 152 6.39 5.33 13.21
CA GLY A 152 6.02 5.93 11.91
C GLY A 152 4.77 6.80 12.00
N VAL A 153 4.24 7.23 10.90
CA VAL A 153 4.53 6.92 9.49
C VAL A 153 5.08 8.17 8.80
N TRP A 154 6.05 8.00 7.92
CA TRP A 154 6.56 9.07 7.05
C TRP A 154 6.05 8.87 5.62
N HIS A 155 5.60 9.96 5.01
CA HIS A 155 5.00 10.00 3.69
C HIS A 155 5.88 10.81 2.74
N LYS A 156 6.10 10.29 1.53
CA LYS A 156 6.83 10.98 0.46
C LYS A 156 6.16 10.69 -0.88
N VAL A 157 5.97 11.70 -1.72
CA VAL A 157 5.41 11.48 -3.07
C VAL A 157 6.38 10.68 -3.91
N HIS A 158 5.91 9.58 -4.48
CA HIS A 158 6.65 8.73 -5.41
C HIS A 158 6.01 8.79 -6.79
N ARG A 159 6.79 9.16 -7.81
CA ARG A 159 6.37 9.29 -9.22
C ARG A 159 7.13 8.33 -10.14
N GLY A 160 7.85 7.38 -9.58
CA GLY A 160 8.68 6.44 -10.32
C GLY A 160 8.01 5.08 -10.51
N HIS A 161 8.77 4.16 -11.11
CA HIS A 161 8.37 2.76 -11.22
C HIS A 161 8.20 2.13 -9.81
N PRO A 162 7.19 1.28 -9.59
CA PRO A 162 6.94 0.66 -8.28
C PRO A 162 8.11 -0.14 -7.69
N ASP A 163 9.07 -0.58 -8.50
CA ASP A 163 10.28 -1.27 -8.02
C ASP A 163 11.42 -0.33 -7.58
N ARG A 164 11.27 0.98 -7.83
CA ARG A 164 12.34 1.94 -7.62
C ARG A 164 12.06 2.86 -6.44
N TYR A 165 11.72 2.28 -5.31
CA TYR A 165 11.61 3.03 -4.06
C TYR A 165 12.33 2.27 -2.94
N GLY A 166 12.76 3.01 -1.93
CA GLY A 166 13.46 2.47 -0.78
C GLY A 166 13.47 3.47 0.35
N ILE A 167 14.20 3.15 1.38
CA ILE A 167 14.51 4.03 2.51
C ILE A 167 16.02 4.19 2.54
N GLU A 168 16.49 5.42 2.40
CA GLU A 168 17.91 5.73 2.51
C GLU A 168 18.30 5.89 3.98
N GLU A 169 19.55 5.56 4.33
CA GLU A 169 20.05 5.69 5.69
C GLU A 169 19.96 7.12 6.21
N ALA A 170 20.21 8.09 5.35
CA ALA A 170 20.08 9.51 5.69
C ALA A 170 18.62 9.91 6.03
N GLU A 171 17.64 9.35 5.34
CA GLU A 171 16.21 9.54 5.67
C GLU A 171 15.91 8.93 7.05
N LEU A 172 16.38 7.71 7.31
CA LEU A 172 16.17 7.01 8.57
C LEU A 172 16.81 7.77 9.74
N ALA A 173 18.03 8.30 9.56
CA ALA A 173 18.69 9.14 10.55
C ALA A 173 17.88 10.42 10.85
N ALA A 174 17.35 11.08 9.82
CA ALA A 174 16.50 12.26 10.00
C ALA A 174 15.19 11.95 10.76
N TRP A 175 14.59 10.79 10.51
CA TRP A 175 13.40 10.34 11.25
C TRP A 175 13.69 10.04 12.72
N ILE A 176 14.84 9.43 13.00
CA ILE A 176 15.30 9.19 14.37
C ILE A 176 15.50 10.51 15.12
N ASP A 177 16.12 11.50 14.48
CA ASP A 177 16.28 12.84 15.03
C ASP A 177 14.93 13.51 15.31
N GLU A 178 13.97 13.34 14.41
CA GLU A 178 12.61 13.86 14.58
C GLU A 178 11.91 13.23 15.79
N ILE A 179 11.99 11.90 15.93
CA ILE A 179 11.46 11.17 17.09
C ILE A 179 12.16 11.61 18.39
N ASN A 180 13.47 11.71 18.40
CA ASN A 180 14.23 12.13 19.58
C ASN A 180 13.86 13.55 20.04
N ARG A 181 13.53 14.44 19.10
CA ARG A 181 13.04 15.79 19.42
C ARG A 181 11.63 15.78 19.99
N ALA A 182 10.71 14.98 19.41
CA ALA A 182 9.33 14.88 19.85
C ALA A 182 9.20 14.16 21.21
N TYR A 183 10.00 13.12 21.40
CA TYR A 183 9.98 12.26 22.59
C TYR A 183 11.30 12.41 23.37
N ARG A 184 11.50 13.54 24.04
CA ARG A 184 12.72 13.83 24.83
C ARG A 184 13.03 12.70 25.81
N GLY A 185 14.26 12.22 25.78
CA GLY A 185 14.74 11.14 26.65
C GLY A 185 14.59 9.73 26.07
N ILE A 186 14.06 9.56 24.86
CA ILE A 186 13.97 8.26 24.22
C ILE A 186 15.34 7.77 23.71
N GLY A 187 16.15 8.68 23.18
CA GLY A 187 17.56 8.47 22.82
C GLY A 187 17.78 7.38 21.76
N LEU A 188 16.98 7.37 20.69
CA LEU A 188 17.14 6.40 19.61
C LEU A 188 18.35 6.72 18.75
N THR A 189 18.97 5.65 18.25
CA THR A 189 20.05 5.66 17.28
C THR A 189 19.75 4.70 16.14
N LEU A 190 20.51 4.75 15.05
CA LEU A 190 20.40 3.78 13.94
C LEU A 190 20.60 2.34 14.42
N ALA A 191 21.42 2.11 15.44
CA ALA A 191 21.66 0.78 16.00
C ALA A 191 20.43 0.16 16.68
N ASP A 192 19.46 0.97 17.10
CA ASP A 192 18.21 0.48 17.67
C ASP A 192 17.23 -0.05 16.62
N VAL A 193 17.43 0.29 15.36
CA VAL A 193 16.52 -0.09 14.26
C VAL A 193 16.71 -1.57 13.90
N ALA A 194 15.65 -2.33 14.06
CA ALA A 194 15.62 -3.75 13.68
C ALA A 194 15.26 -3.97 12.22
N LEU A 195 14.36 -3.14 11.71
CA LEU A 195 13.79 -3.23 10.37
C LEU A 195 13.26 -1.85 9.99
N ALA A 196 13.47 -1.44 8.76
CA ALA A 196 12.74 -0.36 8.13
C ALA A 196 11.97 -0.90 6.93
N SER A 197 10.77 -0.43 6.71
CA SER A 197 9.90 -0.88 5.62
C SER A 197 9.12 0.28 5.03
N ALA A 198 8.90 0.21 3.74
CA ALA A 198 8.05 1.16 3.03
C ALA A 198 7.10 0.43 2.08
N GLY A 199 5.98 1.09 1.78
CA GLY A 199 5.00 0.64 0.80
C GLY A 199 4.46 1.80 -0.03
N LEU A 200 3.85 1.49 -1.16
CA LEU A 200 3.22 2.47 -2.02
C LEU A 200 1.71 2.45 -1.81
N VAL A 201 1.15 3.59 -1.43
CA VAL A 201 -0.29 3.80 -1.24
C VAL A 201 -0.79 4.76 -2.32
N PRO A 202 -1.87 4.43 -3.06
CA PRO A 202 -2.39 5.35 -4.06
C PRO A 202 -2.92 6.62 -3.40
N PHE A 203 -2.66 7.76 -4.00
CA PHE A 203 -3.42 8.96 -3.71
C PHE A 203 -4.84 8.78 -4.25
N GLY A 204 -5.84 9.35 -3.55
CA GLY A 204 -7.20 9.39 -4.04
C GLY A 204 -7.36 10.37 -5.21
N GLU A 205 -8.52 10.99 -5.28
CA GLU A 205 -8.84 12.01 -6.29
C GLU A 205 -8.11 13.34 -6.09
N SER A 206 -7.20 13.42 -5.10
CA SER A 206 -6.49 14.65 -4.78
C SER A 206 -5.31 14.86 -5.71
N ASP A 207 -5.13 16.11 -6.15
CA ASP A 207 -3.90 16.53 -6.82
C ASP A 207 -2.69 16.29 -5.89
N PRO A 208 -1.70 15.50 -6.30
CA PRO A 208 -0.52 15.21 -5.47
C PRO A 208 0.35 16.45 -5.18
N ASP A 209 0.15 17.53 -5.90
CA ASP A 209 0.85 18.80 -5.68
C ASP A 209 0.05 19.79 -4.84
N ALA A 210 -1.24 19.47 -4.54
CA ALA A 210 -2.07 20.33 -3.71
C ALA A 210 -1.67 20.25 -2.23
N ARG A 211 -1.74 21.39 -1.55
CA ARG A 211 -1.68 21.43 -0.09
C ARG A 211 -2.91 20.75 0.51
N GLY A 212 -2.73 19.71 1.31
CA GLY A 212 -3.81 18.98 1.97
C GLY A 212 -4.26 17.73 1.23
N LEU A 213 -3.30 16.98 0.67
CA LEU A 213 -3.53 15.65 0.08
C LEU A 213 -4.35 14.76 1.01
N LYS A 214 -5.38 14.16 0.42
CA LYS A 214 -6.14 13.09 1.05
C LYS A 214 -5.73 11.78 0.39
N PHE A 215 -5.34 10.80 1.18
CA PHE A 215 -5.22 9.43 0.68
C PHE A 215 -6.57 8.94 0.16
N ALA A 216 -6.54 8.00 -0.78
CA ALA A 216 -7.73 7.31 -1.19
C ALA A 216 -8.42 6.71 0.04
N HIS A 217 -9.63 7.17 0.32
CA HIS A 217 -10.45 6.62 1.40
C HIS A 217 -11.17 5.35 0.97
N ARG A 218 -11.35 5.15 -0.33
CA ARG A 218 -12.05 4.02 -0.93
C ARG A 218 -11.21 3.39 -2.01
N SER A 219 -11.31 2.09 -2.11
CA SER A 219 -10.80 1.34 -3.25
C SER A 219 -11.57 1.69 -4.50
N ARG A 220 -10.94 1.49 -5.64
CA ARG A 220 -11.52 1.79 -6.94
C ARG A 220 -11.60 0.51 -7.77
N LEU A 221 -12.80 0.12 -8.15
CA LEU A 221 -13.06 -0.96 -9.09
C LEU A 221 -13.38 -0.36 -10.46
N VAL A 222 -12.52 -0.62 -11.44
CA VAL A 222 -12.59 -0.09 -12.80
C VAL A 222 -13.05 -1.18 -13.75
N ASP A 223 -14.13 -0.91 -14.48
CA ASP A 223 -14.56 -1.72 -15.62
C ASP A 223 -14.05 -1.09 -16.92
N HIS A 224 -13.03 -1.67 -17.50
CA HIS A 224 -12.39 -1.12 -18.70
C HIS A 224 -13.27 -1.18 -19.95
N ARG A 225 -14.34 -1.98 -19.96
CA ARG A 225 -15.34 -1.94 -21.02
C ARG A 225 -16.06 -0.60 -21.06
N ALA A 226 -16.47 -0.09 -19.90
CA ALA A 226 -17.16 1.19 -19.78
C ALA A 226 -16.22 2.37 -20.05
N GLU A 227 -15.00 2.33 -19.49
CA GLU A 227 -14.07 3.46 -19.56
C GLU A 227 -13.27 3.53 -20.87
N ARG A 228 -12.95 2.38 -21.47
CA ARG A 228 -11.98 2.28 -22.57
C ARG A 228 -12.43 1.42 -23.75
N GLY A 229 -13.64 0.86 -23.71
CA GLY A 229 -14.13 -0.09 -24.72
C GLY A 229 -13.38 -1.43 -24.73
N LEU A 230 -12.63 -1.74 -23.65
CA LEU A 230 -11.83 -2.97 -23.53
C LEU A 230 -12.57 -3.99 -22.66
N ASP A 231 -13.29 -4.91 -23.29
CA ASP A 231 -14.07 -5.94 -22.60
C ASP A 231 -13.17 -7.01 -21.96
N GLY A 232 -13.65 -7.67 -20.90
CA GLY A 232 -12.97 -8.79 -20.24
C GLY A 232 -11.83 -8.40 -19.30
N LEU A 233 -11.62 -7.10 -19.02
CA LEU A 233 -10.65 -6.61 -18.05
C LEU A 233 -11.32 -5.75 -16.99
N LEU A 234 -11.07 -6.08 -15.74
CA LEU A 234 -11.39 -5.28 -14.56
C LEU A 234 -10.10 -4.95 -13.80
N THR A 235 -10.04 -3.79 -13.14
CA THR A 235 -8.92 -3.45 -12.27
C THR A 235 -9.43 -3.04 -10.89
N LEU A 236 -8.91 -3.68 -9.85
CA LEU A 236 -9.17 -3.32 -8.45
C LEU A 236 -7.92 -2.66 -7.86
N ILE A 237 -8.06 -1.40 -7.47
CA ILE A 237 -7.02 -0.65 -6.75
C ILE A 237 -7.45 -0.59 -5.29
N GLY A 238 -6.90 -1.49 -4.48
CA GLY A 238 -7.17 -1.57 -3.04
C GLY A 238 -6.35 -0.54 -2.26
N VAL A 239 -6.89 -0.11 -1.11
CA VAL A 239 -6.24 0.89 -0.25
C VAL A 239 -5.84 0.29 1.09
N ARG A 240 -6.62 -0.64 1.64
CA ARG A 240 -6.43 -1.17 3.00
C ARG A 240 -6.68 -2.66 3.06
N TYR A 241 -5.86 -3.39 3.82
CA TYR A 241 -6.11 -4.81 4.10
C TYR A 241 -7.41 -5.05 4.90
N THR A 242 -7.78 -4.09 5.77
CA THR A 242 -8.97 -4.22 6.63
C THR A 242 -10.29 -4.15 5.85
N THR A 243 -10.32 -3.51 4.68
CA THR A 243 -11.49 -3.41 3.81
C THR A 243 -11.49 -4.45 2.69
N GLY A 244 -10.39 -5.19 2.52
CA GLY A 244 -10.20 -6.15 1.44
C GLY A 244 -11.35 -7.14 1.23
N PRO A 245 -11.98 -7.72 2.28
CA PRO A 245 -13.12 -8.62 2.10
C PRO A 245 -14.34 -7.98 1.44
N VAL A 246 -14.66 -6.74 1.80
CA VAL A 246 -15.79 -5.99 1.21
C VAL A 246 -15.53 -5.71 -0.27
N GLU A 247 -14.32 -5.25 -0.57
CA GLU A 247 -13.89 -4.95 -1.93
C GLU A 247 -13.81 -6.19 -2.82
N ALA A 248 -13.45 -7.33 -2.23
CA ALA A 248 -13.45 -8.61 -2.94
C ALA A 248 -14.87 -9.04 -3.32
N VAL A 249 -15.86 -8.83 -2.45
CA VAL A 249 -17.27 -9.10 -2.74
C VAL A 249 -17.75 -8.24 -3.92
N GLU A 250 -17.52 -6.93 -3.88
CA GLU A 250 -17.90 -6.03 -4.97
C GLU A 250 -17.24 -6.43 -6.31
N ALA A 251 -15.96 -6.79 -6.28
CA ALA A 251 -15.26 -7.25 -7.47
C ALA A 251 -15.82 -8.57 -8.01
N VAL A 252 -16.14 -9.51 -7.14
CA VAL A 252 -16.72 -10.83 -7.54
C VAL A 252 -18.12 -10.65 -8.10
N ASP A 253 -18.96 -9.80 -7.50
CA ASP A 253 -20.31 -9.48 -7.99
C ASP A 253 -20.27 -8.88 -9.39
N LEU A 254 -19.33 -7.98 -9.65
CA LEU A 254 -19.14 -7.43 -10.99
C LEU A 254 -18.65 -8.49 -11.97
N VAL A 255 -17.70 -9.35 -11.57
CA VAL A 255 -17.26 -10.49 -12.39
C VAL A 255 -18.43 -11.42 -12.72
N ALA A 256 -19.26 -11.79 -11.72
CA ALA A 256 -20.42 -12.63 -11.91
C ALA A 256 -21.41 -12.00 -12.90
N THR A 257 -21.73 -10.72 -12.74
CA THR A 257 -22.59 -9.95 -13.65
C THR A 257 -22.03 -9.98 -15.07
N ARG A 258 -20.73 -9.78 -15.26
CA ARG A 258 -20.07 -9.82 -16.57
C ARG A 258 -20.04 -11.23 -17.18
N LEU A 259 -20.14 -12.26 -16.38
CA LEU A 259 -20.24 -13.65 -16.79
C LEU A 259 -21.68 -14.13 -17.04
N GLY A 260 -22.69 -13.28 -16.80
CA GLY A 260 -24.11 -13.63 -16.92
C GLY A 260 -24.60 -14.55 -15.82
N ARG A 261 -24.12 -14.39 -14.60
CA ARG A 261 -24.46 -15.19 -13.43
C ARG A 261 -25.08 -14.31 -12.35
#